data_ed52708cce144a2a89970899f51eb78d
#
_entry.id   ed52708cce144a2a89970899f51eb78d
#
_cell.length_a   1.000
_cell.length_b   1.000
_cell.length_c   1.000
_cell.angle_alpha   90.00
_cell.angle_beta   90.00
_cell.angle_gamma   90.00
#
_symmetry.space_group_name_H-M   'P 1'
#
loop_
_entity.id
_entity.type
_entity.pdbx_description
1 polymer ?
#
loop_
_entity_poly.entity_id
_entity_poly.type
_entity_poly.pdbx_seq_one_letter_code
_entity_poly.pdbx_strand_id
1 'polypeptide(L)'
;LLELIHKLQEIIKQLKQTEQDKQQQDQICLDGESKRQEAREWLKRARAEQEAVKDAGQQLEICRNHLEQRQKQSEEQKHHQEAIEAWKKQLETIQGKYQEAAKKRDRLREEYQQLEQVFLDAQAGLLAKKLEEGKACPVCGSIHHPHLASYEGRIPEKRELDQKRDEMTRRAEETQKFSGDAGHIRELIAGEEKLLLTAEDVQKLLEEQDKLRQQVLQASHSLERKKKLDQQIPYIEQRTEQLEQNMTQAREDAVRLQTRIEELSKRVEEQTEEAREIAKAYGIANIASMEETLLTGQIKEHERQIGNLEKQIADAGKKRDSYNRREAALLAAVETLTIQLQNIEK
;
A
#
# COMPACT_ATOMS: atom_id res chain seq x y z
N LEU A 1 47.30 -42.36 59.73
CA LEU A 1 46.36 -41.29 60.03
C LEU A 1 46.59 -40.10 59.11
N LEU A 2 47.79 -39.54 58.93
CA LEU A 2 48.07 -38.39 58.04
C LEU A 2 47.69 -38.70 56.57
N GLU A 3 47.99 -39.88 56.10
CA GLU A 3 47.64 -40.32 54.76
C GLU A 3 46.07 -40.41 54.54
N LEU A 4 45.36 -40.84 55.57
CA LEU A 4 43.93 -40.95 55.60
C LEU A 4 43.30 -39.54 55.61
N ILE A 5 43.85 -38.63 56.39
CA ILE A 5 43.39 -37.21 56.40
C ILE A 5 43.58 -36.58 55.02
N HIS A 6 44.71 -36.80 54.35
CA HIS A 6 44.90 -36.29 53.00
C HIS A 6 43.93 -36.88 51.98
N LYS A 7 43.64 -38.18 52.06
CA LYS A 7 42.64 -38.82 51.24
C LYS A 7 41.24 -38.24 51.49
N LEU A 8 40.87 -38.02 52.73
CA LEU A 8 39.60 -37.36 53.14
C LEU A 8 39.46 -35.95 52.57
N GLN A 9 40.53 -35.15 52.67
CA GLN A 9 40.54 -33.81 52.10
C GLN A 9 40.31 -33.80 50.59
N GLU A 10 40.92 -34.75 49.88
CA GLU A 10 40.74 -34.86 48.42
C GLU A 10 39.30 -35.29 48.03
N ILE A 11 38.70 -36.23 48.78
CA ILE A 11 37.33 -36.66 48.56
C ILE A 11 36.33 -35.51 48.87
N ILE A 12 36.56 -34.78 49.93
CA ILE A 12 35.73 -33.59 50.28
C ILE A 12 35.82 -32.52 49.18
N LYS A 13 37.01 -32.32 48.61
CA LYS A 13 37.19 -31.40 47.48
C LYS A 13 36.44 -31.85 46.25
N GLN A 14 36.52 -33.17 45.91
CA GLN A 14 35.75 -33.76 44.83
C GLN A 14 34.24 -33.63 45.06
N LEU A 15 33.78 -33.90 46.28
CA LEU A 15 32.35 -33.73 46.63
C LEU A 15 31.86 -32.33 46.39
N LYS A 16 32.56 -31.32 46.86
CA LYS A 16 32.21 -29.89 46.64
C LYS A 16 32.17 -29.51 45.16
N GLN A 17 33.14 -29.97 44.39
CA GLN A 17 33.16 -29.72 42.96
C GLN A 17 31.94 -30.37 42.28
N THR A 18 31.64 -31.63 42.63
CA THR A 18 30.48 -32.35 42.08
C THR A 18 29.13 -31.68 42.45
N GLU A 19 29.02 -31.15 43.68
CA GLU A 19 27.87 -30.37 44.12
C GLU A 19 27.69 -29.07 43.32
N GLN A 20 28.79 -28.35 43.06
CA GLN A 20 28.78 -27.16 42.23
C GLN A 20 28.38 -27.47 40.78
N ASP A 21 28.94 -28.54 40.22
CA ASP A 21 28.61 -28.97 38.85
C ASP A 21 27.12 -29.34 38.74
N LYS A 22 26.57 -30.06 39.74
CA LYS A 22 25.16 -30.38 39.81
C LYS A 22 24.30 -29.11 39.89
N GLN A 23 24.68 -28.16 40.72
CA GLN A 23 23.95 -26.90 40.85
C GLN A 23 23.90 -26.10 39.53
N GLN A 24 24.98 -26.16 38.73
CA GLN A 24 25.03 -25.57 37.40
C GLN A 24 24.02 -26.26 36.44
N GLN A 25 23.94 -27.59 36.46
CA GLN A 25 22.98 -28.31 35.63
C GLN A 25 21.53 -28.04 36.04
N ASP A 26 21.27 -27.99 37.35
CA ASP A 26 19.93 -27.61 37.86
C ASP A 26 19.55 -26.19 37.43
N GLN A 27 20.49 -25.23 37.43
CA GLN A 27 20.26 -23.87 36.97
C GLN A 27 19.96 -23.80 35.45
N ILE A 28 20.68 -24.60 34.64
CA ILE A 28 20.42 -24.71 33.19
C ILE A 28 18.98 -25.20 32.94
N CYS A 29 18.52 -26.18 33.74
CA CYS A 29 17.17 -26.69 33.65
C CYS A 29 16.11 -25.60 33.98
N LEU A 30 16.31 -24.85 35.05
CA LEU A 30 15.40 -23.80 35.50
C LEU A 30 15.31 -22.66 34.46
N ASP A 31 16.45 -22.18 33.97
CA ASP A 31 16.53 -21.13 32.95
C ASP A 31 15.92 -21.61 31.63
N GLY A 32 16.15 -22.88 31.28
CA GLY A 32 15.57 -23.52 30.12
C GLY A 32 14.04 -23.62 30.20
N GLU A 33 13.50 -23.96 31.35
CA GLU A 33 12.04 -24.08 31.57
C GLU A 33 11.34 -22.73 31.39
N SER A 34 11.90 -21.65 31.95
CA SER A 34 11.39 -20.28 31.78
C SER A 34 11.36 -19.89 30.31
N LYS A 35 12.50 -20.04 29.59
CA LYS A 35 12.61 -19.71 28.17
C LYS A 35 11.67 -20.55 27.29
N ARG A 36 11.49 -21.82 27.64
CA ARG A 36 10.56 -22.72 26.93
C ARG A 36 9.11 -22.25 27.11
N GLN A 37 8.74 -21.83 28.30
CA GLN A 37 7.40 -21.33 28.57
C GLN A 37 7.13 -20.01 27.79
N GLU A 38 8.07 -19.08 27.79
CA GLU A 38 8.00 -17.84 27.02
C GLU A 38 7.85 -18.14 25.51
N ALA A 39 8.65 -19.07 24.99
CA ALA A 39 8.59 -19.49 23.60
C ALA A 39 7.21 -20.11 23.24
N ARG A 40 6.65 -20.95 24.12
CA ARG A 40 5.31 -21.55 23.93
C ARG A 40 4.21 -20.50 23.88
N GLU A 41 4.25 -19.52 24.78
CA GLU A 41 3.27 -18.43 24.80
C GLU A 41 3.39 -17.54 23.56
N TRP A 42 4.62 -17.27 23.12
CA TRP A 42 4.88 -16.54 21.88
C TRP A 42 4.34 -17.31 20.67
N LEU A 43 4.65 -18.61 20.55
CA LEU A 43 4.17 -19.48 19.47
C LEU A 43 2.65 -19.53 19.42
N LYS A 44 1.98 -19.63 20.58
CA LYS A 44 0.52 -19.61 20.63
C LYS A 44 -0.06 -18.32 20.06
N ARG A 45 0.50 -17.15 20.43
CA ARG A 45 0.08 -15.84 19.91
C ARG A 45 0.40 -15.71 18.43
N ALA A 46 1.62 -16.08 18.02
CA ALA A 46 2.06 -16.01 16.65
C ALA A 46 1.23 -16.86 15.69
N ARG A 47 0.87 -18.10 16.09
CA ARG A 47 -0.01 -18.99 15.31
C ARG A 47 -1.42 -18.44 15.18
N ALA A 48 -1.97 -17.88 16.25
CA ALA A 48 -3.29 -17.22 16.20
C ALA A 48 -3.29 -16.01 15.24
N GLU A 49 -2.24 -15.22 15.28
CA GLU A 49 -2.06 -14.09 14.36
C GLU A 49 -1.83 -14.56 12.91
N GLN A 50 -1.03 -15.61 12.70
CA GLN A 50 -0.81 -16.22 11.39
C GLN A 50 -2.13 -16.69 10.76
N GLU A 51 -3.00 -17.34 11.56
CA GLU A 51 -4.33 -17.75 11.11
C GLU A 51 -5.22 -16.54 10.74
N ALA A 52 -5.15 -15.47 11.52
CA ALA A 52 -5.90 -14.24 11.22
C ALA A 52 -5.49 -13.57 9.90
N VAL A 53 -4.23 -13.73 9.49
CA VAL A 53 -3.69 -13.14 8.24
C VAL A 53 -3.47 -14.16 7.13
N LYS A 54 -3.98 -15.39 7.26
CA LYS A 54 -3.72 -16.48 6.30
C LYS A 54 -4.10 -16.12 4.86
N ASP A 55 -5.23 -15.43 4.69
CA ASP A 55 -5.80 -15.09 3.40
C ASP A 55 -5.34 -13.71 2.87
N ALA A 56 -4.38 -13.06 3.56
CA ALA A 56 -3.93 -11.70 3.23
C ALA A 56 -3.44 -11.54 1.78
N GLY A 57 -2.81 -12.58 1.21
CA GLY A 57 -2.38 -12.57 -0.20
C GLY A 57 -3.55 -12.51 -1.17
N GLN A 58 -4.57 -13.34 -0.94
CA GLN A 58 -5.78 -13.38 -1.76
C GLN A 58 -6.59 -12.09 -1.62
N GLN A 59 -6.73 -11.56 -0.40
CA GLN A 59 -7.41 -10.30 -0.15
C GLN A 59 -6.72 -9.14 -0.86
N LEU A 60 -5.37 -9.09 -0.84
CA LEU A 60 -4.60 -8.08 -1.54
C LEU A 60 -4.86 -8.12 -3.05
N GLU A 61 -4.87 -9.31 -3.65
CA GLU A 61 -5.14 -9.50 -5.07
C GLU A 61 -6.56 -9.04 -5.45
N ILE A 62 -7.56 -9.44 -4.67
CA ILE A 62 -8.95 -9.01 -4.86
C ILE A 62 -9.07 -7.49 -4.80
N CYS A 63 -8.51 -6.86 -3.76
CA CYS A 63 -8.58 -5.40 -3.60
C CYS A 63 -7.86 -4.66 -4.74
N ARG A 64 -6.70 -5.17 -5.22
CA ARG A 64 -5.98 -4.60 -6.37
C ARG A 64 -6.80 -4.69 -7.65
N ASN A 65 -7.40 -5.83 -7.94
CA ASN A 65 -8.23 -6.02 -9.13
C ASN A 65 -9.45 -5.09 -9.12
N HIS A 66 -10.10 -4.93 -7.98
CA HIS A 66 -11.20 -3.98 -7.84
C HIS A 66 -10.73 -2.54 -8.01
N LEU A 67 -9.60 -2.16 -7.43
CA LEU A 67 -9.04 -0.82 -7.59
C LEU A 67 -8.71 -0.53 -9.06
N GLU A 68 -8.09 -1.47 -9.76
CA GLU A 68 -7.77 -1.35 -11.19
C GLU A 68 -9.04 -1.17 -12.04
N GLN A 69 -10.10 -1.93 -11.77
CA GLN A 69 -11.38 -1.77 -12.46
C GLN A 69 -11.97 -0.36 -12.26
N ARG A 70 -11.93 0.15 -11.02
CA ARG A 70 -12.44 1.50 -10.73
C ARG A 70 -11.54 2.60 -11.32
N GLN A 71 -10.25 2.37 -11.41
CA GLN A 71 -9.34 3.29 -12.10
C GLN A 71 -9.62 3.34 -13.60
N LYS A 72 -9.77 2.18 -14.26
CA LYS A 72 -10.17 2.12 -15.68
C LYS A 72 -11.47 2.84 -15.95
N GLN A 73 -12.47 2.64 -15.11
CA GLN A 73 -13.74 3.33 -15.23
C GLN A 73 -13.58 4.86 -15.10
N SER A 74 -12.73 5.33 -14.20
CA SER A 74 -12.43 6.76 -14.05
C SER A 74 -11.68 7.33 -15.26
N GLU A 75 -10.74 6.57 -15.85
CA GLU A 75 -10.05 6.96 -17.07
C GLU A 75 -10.99 7.03 -18.28
N GLU A 76 -11.90 6.07 -18.41
CA GLU A 76 -12.96 6.09 -19.45
C GLU A 76 -13.81 7.36 -19.33
N GLN A 77 -14.25 7.70 -18.10
CA GLN A 77 -15.02 8.94 -17.89
C GLN A 77 -14.24 10.20 -18.27
N LYS A 78 -12.96 10.22 -17.99
CA LYS A 78 -12.08 11.32 -18.39
C LYS A 78 -11.94 11.42 -19.91
N HIS A 79 -11.78 10.30 -20.59
CA HIS A 79 -11.75 10.25 -22.06
C HIS A 79 -13.04 10.76 -22.69
N HIS A 80 -14.20 10.36 -22.16
CA HIS A 80 -15.49 10.88 -22.63
C HIS A 80 -15.59 12.40 -22.46
N GLN A 81 -15.14 12.95 -21.31
CA GLN A 81 -15.12 14.39 -21.09
C GLN A 81 -14.18 15.12 -22.07
N GLU A 82 -12.97 14.61 -22.26
CA GLU A 82 -12.01 15.19 -23.20
C GLU A 82 -12.52 15.16 -24.64
N ALA A 83 -13.18 14.08 -25.06
CA ALA A 83 -13.81 13.96 -26.36
C ALA A 83 -14.94 15.00 -26.55
N ILE A 84 -15.81 15.16 -25.55
CA ILE A 84 -16.88 16.18 -25.58
C ILE A 84 -16.30 17.58 -25.69
N GLU A 85 -15.26 17.92 -24.93
CA GLU A 85 -14.62 19.22 -25.01
C GLU A 85 -14.00 19.48 -26.39
N ALA A 86 -13.35 18.46 -26.97
CA ALA A 86 -12.79 18.54 -28.31
C ALA A 86 -13.88 18.75 -29.37
N TRP A 87 -14.98 18.00 -29.31
CA TRP A 87 -16.11 18.16 -30.21
C TRP A 87 -16.81 19.51 -30.04
N LYS A 88 -16.97 20.03 -28.81
CA LYS A 88 -17.53 21.36 -28.55
C LYS A 88 -16.69 22.47 -29.21
N LYS A 89 -15.39 22.41 -29.15
CA LYS A 89 -14.47 23.36 -29.84
C LYS A 89 -14.62 23.28 -31.36
N GLN A 90 -14.75 22.06 -31.91
CA GLN A 90 -14.97 21.88 -33.34
C GLN A 90 -16.32 22.41 -33.76
N LEU A 91 -17.39 22.18 -32.98
CA LEU A 91 -18.74 22.69 -33.21
C LEU A 91 -18.72 24.22 -33.26
N GLU A 92 -18.05 24.89 -32.32
CA GLU A 92 -17.91 26.35 -32.32
C GLU A 92 -17.24 26.87 -33.59
N THR A 93 -16.19 26.20 -34.02
CA THR A 93 -15.46 26.54 -35.25
C THR A 93 -16.35 26.40 -36.48
N ILE A 94 -17.11 25.31 -36.60
CA ILE A 94 -18.04 25.08 -37.73
C ILE A 94 -19.22 26.04 -37.68
N GLN A 95 -19.76 26.35 -36.50
CA GLN A 95 -20.80 27.35 -36.35
C GLN A 95 -20.36 28.75 -36.82
N GLY A 96 -19.07 29.13 -36.51
CA GLY A 96 -18.51 30.35 -37.03
C GLY A 96 -18.43 30.37 -38.57
N LYS A 97 -17.93 29.28 -39.18
CA LYS A 97 -17.91 29.12 -40.65
C LYS A 97 -19.30 29.15 -41.27
N TYR A 98 -20.27 28.48 -40.65
CA TYR A 98 -21.66 28.52 -41.08
C TYR A 98 -22.23 29.95 -41.09
N GLN A 99 -22.03 30.71 -40.00
CA GLN A 99 -22.48 32.09 -39.91
C GLN A 99 -21.89 33.00 -40.99
N GLU A 100 -20.59 32.86 -41.27
CA GLU A 100 -19.90 33.61 -42.34
C GLU A 100 -20.44 33.20 -43.70
N ALA A 101 -20.60 31.90 -43.98
CA ALA A 101 -21.14 31.41 -45.25
C ALA A 101 -22.61 31.85 -45.44
N ALA A 102 -23.42 31.80 -44.39
CA ALA A 102 -24.81 32.28 -44.43
C ALA A 102 -24.91 33.78 -44.75
N LYS A 103 -24.09 34.62 -44.10
CA LYS A 103 -24.01 36.04 -44.41
C LYS A 103 -23.61 36.32 -45.85
N LYS A 104 -22.65 35.55 -46.39
CA LYS A 104 -22.24 35.70 -47.80
C LYS A 104 -23.33 35.23 -48.75
N ARG A 105 -24.00 34.12 -48.48
CA ARG A 105 -25.11 33.63 -49.24
C ARG A 105 -26.28 34.65 -49.27
N ASP A 106 -26.65 35.20 -48.11
CA ASP A 106 -27.77 36.15 -48.03
C ASP A 106 -27.50 37.45 -48.76
N ARG A 107 -26.24 37.99 -48.70
CA ARG A 107 -25.83 39.13 -49.52
C ARG A 107 -25.90 38.81 -51.03
N LEU A 108 -25.38 37.67 -51.44
CA LEU A 108 -25.47 37.27 -52.85
C LEU A 108 -26.88 37.10 -53.34
N ARG A 109 -27.75 36.59 -52.44
CA ARG A 109 -29.21 36.47 -52.74
C ARG A 109 -29.83 37.85 -52.96
N GLU A 110 -29.54 38.82 -52.11
CA GLU A 110 -30.01 40.20 -52.26
C GLU A 110 -29.47 40.83 -53.56
N GLU A 111 -28.18 40.68 -53.84
CA GLU A 111 -27.54 41.16 -55.05
C GLU A 111 -28.13 40.51 -56.30
N TYR A 112 -28.38 39.21 -56.28
CA TYR A 112 -29.07 38.49 -57.38
C TYR A 112 -30.48 39.01 -57.60
N GLN A 113 -31.28 39.13 -56.54
CA GLN A 113 -32.66 39.65 -56.64
C GLN A 113 -32.72 41.07 -57.21
N GLN A 114 -31.78 41.93 -56.78
CA GLN A 114 -31.69 43.29 -57.35
C GLN A 114 -31.31 43.27 -58.82
N LEU A 115 -30.33 42.44 -59.19
CA LEU A 115 -29.86 42.30 -60.56
C LEU A 115 -30.94 41.72 -61.47
N GLU A 116 -31.70 40.72 -60.98
CA GLU A 116 -32.82 40.07 -61.65
C GLU A 116 -33.92 41.08 -61.91
N GLN A 117 -34.27 41.91 -60.90
CA GLN A 117 -35.31 42.96 -61.06
C GLN A 117 -34.88 43.98 -62.12
N VAL A 118 -33.58 44.44 -62.06
CA VAL A 118 -33.08 45.39 -63.07
C VAL A 118 -33.06 44.76 -64.47
N PHE A 119 -32.77 43.48 -64.61
CA PHE A 119 -32.78 42.76 -65.87
C PHE A 119 -34.23 42.68 -66.45
N LEU A 120 -35.17 42.36 -65.61
CA LEU A 120 -36.61 42.28 -66.02
C LEU A 120 -37.16 43.67 -66.43
N ASP A 121 -36.84 44.71 -65.64
CA ASP A 121 -37.24 46.06 -65.93
C ASP A 121 -36.62 46.56 -67.25
N ALA A 122 -35.34 46.24 -67.47
CA ALA A 122 -34.68 46.57 -68.73
C ALA A 122 -35.28 45.85 -69.97
N GLN A 123 -35.61 44.55 -69.78
CA GLN A 123 -36.34 43.83 -70.85
C GLN A 123 -37.69 44.43 -71.16
N ALA A 124 -38.47 44.83 -70.16
CA ALA A 124 -39.77 45.50 -70.33
C ALA A 124 -39.60 46.80 -71.12
N GLY A 125 -38.57 47.61 -70.78
CA GLY A 125 -38.24 48.84 -71.50
C GLY A 125 -37.78 48.63 -72.94
N LEU A 126 -36.94 47.52 -73.17
CA LEU A 126 -36.53 47.16 -74.53
C LEU A 126 -37.70 46.70 -75.41
N LEU A 127 -38.62 45.93 -74.86
CA LEU A 127 -39.83 45.52 -75.55
C LEU A 127 -40.74 46.73 -75.86
N ALA A 128 -40.89 47.64 -74.91
CA ALA A 128 -41.68 48.87 -75.09
C ALA A 128 -41.11 49.72 -76.20
N LYS A 129 -39.82 49.87 -76.36
CA LYS A 129 -39.16 50.60 -77.47
C LYS A 129 -39.42 50.02 -78.85
N LYS A 130 -39.87 48.76 -78.96
CA LYS A 130 -40.15 48.05 -80.22
C LYS A 130 -41.69 48.12 -80.54
N LEU A 131 -42.50 48.68 -79.66
CA LEU A 131 -43.89 48.81 -79.89
C LEU A 131 -44.17 49.96 -80.86
N GLU A 132 -45.04 49.72 -81.89
CA GLU A 132 -45.48 50.68 -82.84
C GLU A 132 -46.99 50.86 -82.61
N GLU A 133 -47.46 52.14 -82.60
CA GLU A 133 -48.89 52.48 -82.38
C GLU A 133 -49.76 51.88 -83.50
N GLY A 134 -50.80 51.20 -83.12
CA GLY A 134 -51.69 50.51 -84.09
C GLY A 134 -51.32 49.08 -84.49
N LYS A 135 -50.09 48.61 -84.08
CA LYS A 135 -49.70 47.21 -84.26
C LYS A 135 -49.95 46.38 -82.99
N ALA A 136 -50.38 45.15 -83.10
CA ALA A 136 -50.61 44.27 -81.98
C ALA A 136 -49.33 43.99 -81.20
N CYS A 137 -49.30 44.19 -79.87
CA CYS A 137 -48.22 43.88 -79.01
C CYS A 137 -47.89 42.36 -78.99
N PRO A 138 -46.64 41.97 -79.15
CA PRO A 138 -46.26 40.53 -79.16
C PRO A 138 -46.40 39.84 -77.79
N VAL A 139 -46.60 40.64 -76.70
CA VAL A 139 -46.74 40.09 -75.33
C VAL A 139 -48.18 39.96 -74.90
N CYS A 140 -49.03 41.03 -75.13
CA CYS A 140 -50.40 41.07 -74.66
C CYS A 140 -51.47 41.24 -75.76
N GLY A 141 -51.12 41.41 -77.04
CA GLY A 141 -51.97 41.57 -78.15
C GLY A 141 -52.68 43.00 -78.29
N SER A 142 -52.48 43.89 -77.34
CA SER A 142 -53.05 45.21 -77.36
C SER A 142 -52.41 46.08 -78.45
N ILE A 143 -53.23 46.94 -79.08
CA ILE A 143 -52.78 47.88 -80.14
C ILE A 143 -52.49 49.30 -79.55
N HIS A 144 -52.81 49.52 -78.28
CA HIS A 144 -52.62 50.79 -77.60
C HIS A 144 -52.10 50.59 -76.19
N HIS A 145 -50.99 51.33 -75.82
CA HIS A 145 -50.36 51.27 -74.52
C HIS A 145 -50.22 52.68 -73.95
N PRO A 146 -51.06 53.10 -72.99
CA PRO A 146 -51.05 54.49 -72.50
C PRO A 146 -49.81 54.87 -71.71
N HIS A 147 -49.13 53.86 -71.09
CA HIS A 147 -47.91 54.05 -70.36
C HIS A 147 -46.91 52.98 -70.77
N LEU A 148 -45.88 53.37 -71.56
CA LEU A 148 -44.80 52.47 -71.97
C LEU A 148 -43.73 52.42 -70.89
N ALA A 149 -43.25 51.20 -70.64
CA ALA A 149 -42.11 51.03 -69.75
C ALA A 149 -40.85 51.71 -70.32
N SER A 150 -40.14 52.51 -69.51
CA SER A 150 -38.90 53.14 -69.87
C SER A 150 -37.72 52.61 -68.96
N TYR A 151 -36.62 52.40 -69.56
CA TYR A 151 -35.39 52.00 -68.79
C TYR A 151 -34.20 52.87 -69.31
N GLU A 152 -33.58 53.59 -68.39
CA GLU A 152 -32.45 54.49 -68.70
C GLU A 152 -31.16 54.04 -68.00
N GLY A 153 -30.96 52.79 -67.62
CA GLY A 153 -29.81 52.29 -66.98
C GLY A 153 -28.98 51.36 -67.83
N ARG A 154 -27.84 50.85 -67.22
CA ARG A 154 -27.08 49.76 -67.81
C ARG A 154 -27.92 48.49 -67.79
N ILE A 155 -28.09 47.84 -68.92
CA ILE A 155 -28.80 46.60 -69.08
C ILE A 155 -27.83 45.45 -68.67
N PRO A 156 -28.16 44.70 -67.60
CA PRO A 156 -27.35 43.57 -67.24
C PRO A 156 -27.42 42.47 -68.32
N GLU A 157 -26.28 41.81 -68.56
CA GLU A 157 -26.24 40.67 -69.48
C GLU A 157 -26.80 39.42 -68.77
N LYS A 158 -27.51 38.58 -69.52
CA LYS A 158 -28.01 37.28 -68.99
C LYS A 158 -26.88 36.47 -68.35
N ARG A 159 -25.68 36.53 -68.92
CA ARG A 159 -24.51 35.85 -68.38
C ARG A 159 -24.14 36.33 -66.97
N GLU A 160 -24.28 37.63 -66.67
CA GLU A 160 -24.02 38.18 -65.33
C GLU A 160 -25.03 37.62 -64.32
N LEU A 161 -26.32 37.49 -64.70
CA LEU A 161 -27.35 36.91 -63.87
C LEU A 161 -27.12 35.43 -63.62
N ASP A 162 -26.78 34.66 -64.67
CA ASP A 162 -26.44 33.23 -64.52
C ASP A 162 -25.22 33.00 -63.61
N GLN A 163 -24.15 33.82 -63.75
CA GLN A 163 -22.97 33.78 -62.88
C GLN A 163 -23.33 34.05 -61.43
N LYS A 164 -24.13 35.04 -61.14
CA LYS A 164 -24.58 35.36 -59.77
C LYS A 164 -25.43 34.25 -59.17
N ARG A 165 -26.33 33.66 -59.98
CA ARG A 165 -27.13 32.53 -59.57
C ARG A 165 -26.26 31.31 -59.20
N ASP A 166 -25.30 30.99 -60.05
CA ASP A 166 -24.40 29.86 -59.82
C ASP A 166 -23.51 30.08 -58.58
N GLU A 167 -23.08 31.32 -58.34
CA GLU A 167 -22.33 31.67 -57.12
C GLU A 167 -23.21 31.55 -55.87
N MET A 168 -24.48 32.03 -55.92
CA MET A 168 -25.44 31.90 -54.87
C MET A 168 -25.72 30.39 -54.54
N THR A 169 -25.86 29.56 -55.55
CA THR A 169 -26.08 28.11 -55.38
C THR A 169 -24.88 27.47 -54.71
N ARG A 170 -23.66 27.75 -55.12
CA ARG A 170 -22.42 27.24 -54.46
C ARG A 170 -22.39 27.65 -52.98
N ARG A 171 -22.73 28.93 -52.68
CA ARG A 171 -22.75 29.37 -51.28
C ARG A 171 -23.88 28.76 -50.46
N ALA A 172 -25.00 28.42 -51.09
CA ALA A 172 -26.07 27.67 -50.43
C ALA A 172 -25.61 26.24 -50.08
N GLU A 173 -24.94 25.55 -51.05
CA GLU A 173 -24.37 24.21 -50.83
C GLU A 173 -23.33 24.21 -49.70
N GLU A 174 -22.40 25.22 -49.75
CA GLU A 174 -21.41 25.39 -48.69
C GLU A 174 -22.04 25.57 -47.30
N THR A 175 -23.07 26.40 -47.21
CA THR A 175 -23.83 26.64 -45.98
C THR A 175 -24.52 25.36 -45.49
N GLN A 176 -25.13 24.61 -46.42
CA GLN A 176 -25.79 23.34 -46.12
C GLN A 176 -24.80 22.29 -45.62
N LYS A 177 -23.57 22.23 -46.20
CA LYS A 177 -22.48 21.35 -45.74
C LYS A 177 -22.12 21.66 -44.30
N PHE A 178 -21.83 22.94 -43.95
CA PHE A 178 -21.50 23.30 -42.57
C PHE A 178 -22.65 23.01 -41.60
N SER A 179 -23.90 23.13 -42.02
CA SER A 179 -25.09 22.76 -41.23
C SER A 179 -25.10 21.24 -40.94
N GLY A 180 -24.83 20.42 -41.97
CA GLY A 180 -24.72 18.96 -41.83
C GLY A 180 -23.59 18.57 -40.90
N ASP A 181 -22.39 19.15 -41.12
CA ASP A 181 -21.21 18.88 -40.28
C ASP A 181 -21.48 19.26 -38.80
N ALA A 182 -22.16 20.40 -38.55
CA ALA A 182 -22.55 20.80 -37.21
C ALA A 182 -23.59 19.85 -36.58
N GLY A 183 -24.50 19.30 -37.40
CA GLY A 183 -25.48 18.29 -36.97
C GLY A 183 -24.76 17.00 -36.52
N HIS A 184 -23.82 16.51 -37.35
CA HIS A 184 -23.05 15.31 -37.05
C HIS A 184 -22.26 15.44 -35.74
N ILE A 185 -21.55 16.59 -35.56
CA ILE A 185 -20.80 16.80 -34.31
C ILE A 185 -21.72 16.87 -33.08
N ARG A 186 -22.93 17.44 -33.18
CA ARG A 186 -23.89 17.41 -32.08
C ARG A 186 -24.33 15.98 -31.73
N GLU A 187 -24.48 15.12 -32.73
CA GLU A 187 -24.79 13.70 -32.50
C GLU A 187 -23.66 12.99 -31.80
N LEU A 188 -22.39 13.27 -32.16
CA LEU A 188 -21.21 12.73 -31.48
C LEU A 188 -21.17 13.20 -30.01
N ILE A 189 -21.35 14.50 -29.76
CA ILE A 189 -21.42 15.04 -28.40
C ILE A 189 -22.54 14.35 -27.60
N ALA A 190 -23.72 14.24 -28.13
CA ALA A 190 -24.84 13.60 -27.46
C ALA A 190 -24.62 12.09 -27.22
N GLY A 191 -23.85 11.44 -28.09
CA GLY A 191 -23.42 10.06 -27.91
C GLY A 191 -22.48 9.91 -26.70
N GLU A 192 -21.46 10.75 -26.63
CA GLU A 192 -20.49 10.75 -25.52
C GLU A 192 -21.14 11.18 -24.18
N GLU A 193 -22.04 12.19 -24.21
CA GLU A 193 -22.77 12.65 -23.01
C GLU A 193 -23.63 11.55 -22.36
N LYS A 194 -24.13 10.59 -23.14
CA LYS A 194 -24.90 9.46 -22.62
C LYS A 194 -24.01 8.44 -21.87
N LEU A 195 -22.71 8.44 -22.15
CA LEU A 195 -21.74 7.56 -21.52
C LEU A 195 -21.12 8.17 -20.27
N LEU A 196 -21.36 9.47 -20.03
CA LEU A 196 -20.90 10.14 -18.83
C LEU A 196 -21.72 9.72 -17.62
N LEU A 197 -21.01 9.45 -16.53
CA LEU A 197 -21.61 9.32 -15.21
C LEU A 197 -22.08 10.68 -14.70
N THR A 198 -23.07 10.65 -13.82
CA THR A 198 -23.48 11.86 -13.11
C THR A 198 -22.36 12.35 -12.18
N ALA A 199 -22.39 13.63 -11.83
CA ALA A 199 -21.40 14.17 -10.89
C ALA A 199 -21.42 13.42 -9.54
N GLU A 200 -22.61 12.99 -9.09
CA GLU A 200 -22.77 12.19 -7.88
C GLU A 200 -22.13 10.79 -8.01
N ASP A 201 -22.28 10.14 -9.18
CA ASP A 201 -21.69 8.82 -9.42
C ASP A 201 -20.17 8.92 -9.58
N VAL A 202 -19.64 9.98 -10.18
CA VAL A 202 -18.19 10.26 -10.23
C VAL A 202 -17.64 10.46 -8.82
N GLN A 203 -18.34 11.21 -7.97
CA GLN A 203 -17.93 11.40 -6.58
C GLN A 203 -17.91 10.06 -5.83
N LYS A 204 -18.93 9.22 -5.97
CA LYS A 204 -18.95 7.87 -5.38
C LYS A 204 -17.81 7.00 -5.89
N LEU A 205 -17.51 7.07 -7.19
CA LEU A 205 -16.41 6.33 -7.80
C LEU A 205 -15.05 6.71 -7.18
N LEU A 206 -14.83 8.00 -6.95
CA LEU A 206 -13.60 8.49 -6.29
C LEU A 206 -13.51 8.04 -4.83
N GLU A 207 -14.60 8.13 -4.08
CA GLU A 207 -14.67 7.65 -2.70
C GLU A 207 -14.43 6.13 -2.59
N GLU A 208 -14.96 5.35 -3.53
CA GLU A 208 -14.69 3.91 -3.62
C GLU A 208 -13.24 3.62 -3.93
N GLN A 209 -12.61 4.38 -4.83
CA GLN A 209 -11.18 4.24 -5.13
C GLN A 209 -10.32 4.51 -3.89
N ASP A 210 -10.64 5.54 -3.11
CA ASP A 210 -9.88 5.87 -1.91
C ASP A 210 -10.06 4.80 -0.81
N LYS A 211 -11.27 4.26 -0.64
CA LYS A 211 -11.51 3.11 0.24
C LYS A 211 -10.71 1.88 -0.19
N LEU A 212 -10.71 1.58 -1.49
CA LEU A 212 -9.95 0.46 -2.05
C LEU A 212 -8.45 0.64 -1.89
N ARG A 213 -7.92 1.86 -2.06
CA ARG A 213 -6.49 2.17 -1.79
C ARG A 213 -6.12 1.88 -0.34
N GLN A 214 -6.98 2.26 0.61
CA GLN A 214 -6.76 1.95 2.03
C GLN A 214 -6.81 0.44 2.30
N GLN A 215 -7.74 -0.28 1.68
CA GLN A 215 -7.83 -1.73 1.79
C GLN A 215 -6.61 -2.45 1.20
N VAL A 216 -6.10 -1.99 0.05
CA VAL A 216 -4.85 -2.49 -0.56
C VAL A 216 -3.67 -2.29 0.40
N LEU A 217 -3.58 -1.12 1.04
CA LEU A 217 -2.52 -0.84 2.00
C LEU A 217 -2.62 -1.75 3.23
N GLN A 218 -3.80 -1.91 3.81
CA GLN A 218 -4.04 -2.81 4.94
C GLN A 218 -3.73 -4.28 4.60
N ALA A 219 -4.21 -4.77 3.46
CA ALA A 219 -3.95 -6.13 3.00
C ALA A 219 -2.45 -6.35 2.71
N SER A 220 -1.74 -5.34 2.20
CA SER A 220 -0.29 -5.38 2.01
C SER A 220 0.45 -5.53 3.34
N HIS A 221 0.10 -4.75 4.36
CA HIS A 221 0.68 -4.88 5.71
C HIS A 221 0.39 -6.25 6.33
N SER A 222 -0.84 -6.76 6.16
CA SER A 222 -1.21 -8.09 6.63
C SER A 222 -0.38 -9.19 5.94
N LEU A 223 -0.12 -9.07 4.64
CA LEU A 223 0.73 -10.00 3.89
C LEU A 223 2.19 -9.96 4.35
N GLU A 224 2.73 -8.77 4.60
CA GLU A 224 4.09 -8.63 5.16
C GLU A 224 4.17 -9.24 6.55
N ARG A 225 3.15 -9.03 7.38
CA ARG A 225 3.08 -9.64 8.70
C ARG A 225 3.02 -11.16 8.61
N LYS A 226 2.21 -11.71 7.72
CA LYS A 226 2.18 -13.15 7.43
C LYS A 226 3.56 -13.68 7.07
N LYS A 227 4.26 -13.05 6.12
CA LYS A 227 5.61 -13.47 5.70
C LYS A 227 6.60 -13.50 6.87
N LYS A 228 6.54 -12.51 7.77
CA LYS A 228 7.39 -12.48 8.97
C LYS A 228 7.06 -13.64 9.91
N LEU A 229 5.78 -13.90 10.14
CA LEU A 229 5.34 -15.02 11.00
C LEU A 229 5.71 -16.38 10.39
N ASP A 230 5.56 -16.56 9.08
CA ASP A 230 5.93 -17.78 8.36
C ASP A 230 7.44 -18.10 8.48
N GLN A 231 8.28 -17.08 8.69
CA GLN A 231 9.72 -17.25 8.94
C GLN A 231 10.05 -17.42 10.43
N GLN A 232 9.38 -16.67 11.30
CA GLN A 232 9.72 -16.66 12.73
C GLN A 232 9.20 -17.90 13.47
N ILE A 233 8.03 -18.40 13.12
CA ILE A 233 7.43 -19.57 13.79
C ILE A 233 8.35 -20.80 13.69
N PRO A 234 8.78 -21.24 12.49
CA PRO A 234 9.69 -22.40 12.39
C PRO A 234 11.01 -22.19 13.11
N TYR A 235 11.55 -20.99 13.07
CA TYR A 235 12.80 -20.65 13.78
C TYR A 235 12.64 -20.81 15.30
N ILE A 236 11.57 -20.30 15.88
CA ILE A 236 11.31 -20.42 17.32
C ILE A 236 10.99 -21.87 17.70
N GLU A 237 10.26 -22.61 16.86
CA GLU A 237 10.01 -24.04 17.04
C GLU A 237 11.33 -24.84 17.11
N GLN A 238 12.21 -24.65 16.16
CA GLN A 238 13.53 -25.30 16.15
C GLN A 238 14.34 -24.94 17.38
N ARG A 239 14.32 -23.66 17.76
CA ARG A 239 15.04 -23.18 18.96
C ARG A 239 14.47 -23.79 20.24
N THR A 240 13.16 -23.96 20.32
CA THR A 240 12.50 -24.60 21.46
C THR A 240 12.85 -26.08 21.55
N GLU A 241 12.93 -26.78 20.43
CA GLU A 241 13.36 -28.18 20.38
C GLU A 241 14.82 -28.36 20.85
N GLN A 242 15.74 -27.51 20.38
CA GLN A 242 17.13 -27.49 20.85
C GLN A 242 17.23 -27.25 22.36
N LEU A 243 16.40 -26.34 22.87
CA LEU A 243 16.32 -26.06 24.30
C LEU A 243 15.83 -27.26 25.09
N GLU A 244 14.84 -27.99 24.61
CA GLU A 244 14.35 -29.22 25.24
C GLU A 244 15.42 -30.32 25.26
N GLN A 245 16.17 -30.47 24.17
CA GLN A 245 17.30 -31.41 24.11
C GLN A 245 18.39 -31.07 25.15
N ASN A 246 18.77 -29.79 25.22
CA ASN A 246 19.77 -29.33 26.20
C ASN A 246 19.31 -29.52 27.64
N MET A 247 18.04 -29.24 27.92
CA MET A 247 17.45 -29.48 29.24
C MET A 247 17.40 -30.97 29.60
N THR A 248 17.11 -31.83 28.65
CA THR A 248 17.09 -33.28 28.86
C THR A 248 18.48 -33.76 29.22
N GLN A 249 19.51 -33.34 28.47
CA GLN A 249 20.89 -33.65 28.76
C GLN A 249 21.30 -33.14 30.14
N ALA A 250 20.97 -31.89 30.47
CA ALA A 250 21.30 -31.31 31.77
C ALA A 250 20.64 -32.07 32.95
N ARG A 251 19.40 -32.57 32.77
CA ARG A 251 18.70 -33.39 33.77
C ARG A 251 19.43 -34.73 33.96
N GLU A 252 19.80 -35.39 32.86
CA GLU A 252 20.56 -36.66 32.94
C GLU A 252 21.88 -36.45 33.66
N ASP A 253 22.61 -35.40 33.34
CA ASP A 253 23.88 -35.06 33.98
C ASP A 253 23.70 -34.71 35.46
N ALA A 254 22.64 -33.97 35.82
CA ALA A 254 22.30 -33.72 37.23
C ALA A 254 22.02 -34.99 38.03
N VAL A 255 21.30 -35.96 37.43
CA VAL A 255 21.07 -37.27 38.05
C VAL A 255 22.37 -38.05 38.26
N ARG A 256 23.26 -38.09 37.25
CA ARG A 256 24.60 -38.73 37.37
C ARG A 256 25.44 -38.08 38.47
N LEU A 257 25.42 -36.76 38.50
CA LEU A 257 26.14 -36.01 39.55
C LEU A 257 25.56 -36.26 40.94
N GLN A 258 24.22 -36.37 41.05
CA GLN A 258 23.55 -36.73 42.33
C GLN A 258 24.02 -38.09 42.82
N THR A 259 24.05 -39.11 41.97
CA THR A 259 24.56 -40.44 42.32
C THR A 259 26.00 -40.38 42.77
N ARG A 260 26.82 -39.56 42.07
CA ARG A 260 28.24 -39.39 42.45
C ARG A 260 28.40 -38.67 43.79
N ILE A 261 27.58 -37.68 44.10
CA ILE A 261 27.54 -37.02 45.41
C ILE A 261 27.25 -38.05 46.51
N GLU A 262 26.24 -38.91 46.31
CA GLU A 262 25.87 -39.96 47.28
C GLU A 262 27.00 -40.95 47.52
N GLU A 263 27.69 -41.40 46.45
CA GLU A 263 28.87 -42.27 46.55
C GLU A 263 30.04 -41.58 47.30
N LEU A 264 30.33 -40.33 46.99
CA LEU A 264 31.40 -39.57 47.63
C LEU A 264 31.06 -39.27 49.08
N SER A 265 29.83 -38.90 49.40
CA SER A 265 29.37 -38.68 50.77
C SER A 265 29.53 -39.94 51.62
N LYS A 266 29.10 -41.09 51.09
CA LYS A 266 29.27 -42.39 51.80
C LYS A 266 30.75 -42.70 52.05
N ARG A 267 31.63 -42.45 51.08
CA ARG A 267 33.07 -42.65 51.26
C ARG A 267 33.68 -41.69 52.28
N VAL A 268 33.18 -40.44 52.35
CA VAL A 268 33.59 -39.49 53.40
C VAL A 268 33.17 -40.00 54.77
N GLU A 269 31.94 -40.53 54.95
CA GLU A 269 31.47 -41.10 56.19
C GLU A 269 32.30 -42.30 56.59
N GLU A 270 32.51 -43.28 55.68
CA GLU A 270 33.32 -44.51 55.95
C GLU A 270 34.73 -44.16 56.36
N GLN A 271 35.42 -43.25 55.64
CA GLN A 271 36.82 -42.87 55.96
C GLN A 271 36.91 -41.99 57.21
N THR A 272 35.89 -41.20 57.49
CA THR A 272 35.83 -40.40 58.73
C THR A 272 35.72 -41.36 59.96
N GLU A 273 34.87 -42.41 59.86
CA GLU A 273 34.75 -43.38 60.96
C GLU A 273 36.02 -44.22 61.13
N GLU A 274 36.70 -44.63 60.03
CA GLU A 274 37.97 -45.30 60.06
C GLU A 274 39.04 -44.41 60.74
N ALA A 275 39.07 -43.12 60.39
CA ALA A 275 39.99 -42.16 61.02
C ALA A 275 39.71 -42.00 62.53
N ARG A 276 38.47 -42.03 62.94
CA ARG A 276 38.08 -41.99 64.38
C ARG A 276 38.52 -43.24 65.15
N GLU A 277 38.30 -44.38 64.55
CA GLU A 277 38.76 -45.68 65.19
C GLU A 277 40.28 -45.71 65.36
N ILE A 278 41.02 -45.36 64.33
CA ILE A 278 42.48 -45.29 64.40
C ILE A 278 42.93 -44.26 65.46
N ALA A 279 42.38 -43.12 65.52
CA ALA A 279 42.72 -42.09 66.49
C ALA A 279 42.44 -42.56 67.92
N LYS A 280 41.35 -43.28 68.16
CA LYS A 280 40.94 -43.85 69.41
C LYS A 280 41.94 -44.93 69.84
N ALA A 281 42.41 -45.78 68.92
CA ALA A 281 43.41 -46.82 69.16
C ALA A 281 44.79 -46.26 69.58
N TYR A 282 45.17 -45.06 69.10
CA TYR A 282 46.41 -44.38 69.46
C TYR A 282 46.30 -43.38 70.62
N GLY A 283 45.17 -43.39 71.37
CA GLY A 283 44.94 -42.49 72.51
C GLY A 283 44.90 -41.01 72.21
N ILE A 284 44.62 -40.64 70.98
CA ILE A 284 44.52 -39.24 70.51
C ILE A 284 43.11 -38.77 70.86
N ALA A 285 42.96 -38.13 72.04
CA ALA A 285 41.67 -37.72 72.58
C ALA A 285 41.07 -36.48 71.87
N ASN A 286 41.70 -35.91 70.81
CA ASN A 286 41.36 -34.57 70.33
C ASN A 286 41.27 -34.45 68.81
N ILE A 287 40.59 -35.39 68.15
CA ILE A 287 40.26 -35.26 66.71
C ILE A 287 39.26 -34.16 66.53
N ALA A 288 38.37 -33.97 67.51
CA ALA A 288 37.32 -32.89 67.48
C ALA A 288 37.97 -31.49 67.37
N SER A 289 39.05 -31.21 68.04
CA SER A 289 39.80 -29.92 67.93
C SER A 289 40.50 -29.70 66.59
N MET A 290 40.97 -30.79 65.95
CA MET A 290 41.47 -30.72 64.58
C MET A 290 40.37 -30.56 63.53
N GLU A 291 39.29 -31.30 63.69
CA GLU A 291 38.07 -31.12 62.83
C GLU A 291 37.50 -29.73 63.00
N GLU A 292 37.39 -29.19 64.22
CA GLU A 292 36.81 -27.88 64.52
C GLU A 292 37.68 -26.76 63.94
N THR A 293 38.99 -26.88 63.92
CA THR A 293 39.93 -25.89 63.35
C THR A 293 39.90 -25.95 61.80
N LEU A 294 39.78 -27.11 61.22
CA LEU A 294 39.65 -27.33 59.77
C LEU A 294 38.25 -26.88 59.28
N LEU A 295 37.18 -27.27 59.97
CA LEU A 295 35.79 -26.87 59.67
C LEU A 295 35.61 -25.36 59.86
N THR A 296 36.09 -24.76 60.96
CA THR A 296 36.01 -23.30 61.17
C THR A 296 36.79 -22.51 60.12
N GLY A 297 37.93 -23.01 59.66
CA GLY A 297 38.68 -22.38 58.55
C GLY A 297 37.93 -22.45 57.22
N GLN A 298 37.31 -23.59 56.96
CA GLN A 298 36.51 -23.76 55.72
C GLN A 298 35.18 -23.03 55.75
N ILE A 299 34.50 -22.99 56.89
CA ILE A 299 33.27 -22.20 57.05
C ILE A 299 33.54 -20.71 56.81
N LYS A 300 34.61 -20.15 57.37
CA LYS A 300 35.01 -18.76 57.13
C LYS A 300 35.38 -18.48 55.68
N GLU A 301 36.00 -19.41 54.95
CA GLU A 301 36.30 -19.24 53.53
C GLU A 301 35.01 -19.33 52.68
N HIS A 302 34.07 -20.22 53.02
CA HIS A 302 32.78 -20.26 52.34
C HIS A 302 31.93 -19.07 52.62
N GLU A 303 31.84 -18.56 53.84
CA GLU A 303 31.16 -17.30 54.16
C GLU A 303 31.72 -16.13 53.35
N ARG A 304 33.04 -16.08 53.16
CA ARG A 304 33.70 -15.10 52.30
C ARG A 304 33.32 -15.24 50.83
N GLN A 305 33.24 -16.49 50.31
CA GLN A 305 32.84 -16.77 48.92
C GLN A 305 31.36 -16.47 48.70
N ILE A 306 30.51 -16.83 49.62
CA ILE A 306 29.07 -16.45 49.59
C ILE A 306 28.91 -14.95 49.56
N GLY A 307 29.60 -14.21 50.43
CA GLY A 307 29.52 -12.75 50.43
C GLY A 307 30.02 -12.07 49.15
N ASN A 308 31.00 -12.71 48.45
CA ASN A 308 31.45 -12.24 47.14
C ASN A 308 30.43 -12.56 46.03
N LEU A 309 29.80 -13.73 46.06
CA LEU A 309 28.74 -14.11 45.10
C LEU A 309 27.50 -13.23 45.29
N GLU A 310 27.09 -12.95 46.51
CA GLU A 310 26.00 -12.03 46.80
C GLU A 310 26.26 -10.62 46.26
N LYS A 311 27.49 -10.10 46.36
CA LYS A 311 27.85 -8.84 45.71
C LYS A 311 27.79 -8.92 44.18
N GLN A 312 28.25 -10.00 43.58
CA GLN A 312 28.17 -10.19 42.14
C GLN A 312 26.71 -10.29 41.64
N ILE A 313 25.84 -10.97 42.38
CA ILE A 313 24.40 -11.05 42.09
C ILE A 313 23.75 -9.68 42.18
N ALA A 314 24.08 -8.89 43.23
CA ALA A 314 23.57 -7.54 43.37
C ALA A 314 24.01 -6.62 42.23
N ASP A 315 25.24 -6.70 41.78
CA ASP A 315 25.75 -5.92 40.64
C ASP A 315 25.21 -6.39 39.29
N ALA A 316 24.99 -7.69 39.11
CA ALA A 316 24.29 -8.25 37.97
C ALA A 316 22.82 -7.78 37.94
N GLY A 317 22.14 -7.73 39.08
CA GLY A 317 20.80 -7.17 39.23
C GLY A 317 20.73 -5.71 38.79
N LYS A 318 21.67 -4.87 39.25
CA LYS A 318 21.75 -3.45 38.83
C LYS A 318 21.99 -3.30 37.32
N LYS A 319 22.83 -4.15 36.74
CA LYS A 319 23.09 -4.17 35.29
C LYS A 319 21.82 -4.56 34.54
N ARG A 320 21.12 -5.62 34.95
CA ARG A 320 19.85 -6.05 34.37
C ARG A 320 18.82 -4.91 34.38
N ASP A 321 18.66 -4.22 35.51
CA ASP A 321 17.71 -3.11 35.64
C ASP A 321 18.09 -1.91 34.77
N SER A 322 19.39 -1.69 34.53
CA SER A 322 19.87 -0.68 33.58
C SER A 322 19.58 -1.07 32.13
N TYR A 323 19.71 -2.34 31.78
CA TYR A 323 19.36 -2.85 30.44
C TYR A 323 17.84 -2.78 30.19
N ASN A 324 17.01 -3.15 31.14
CA ASN A 324 15.54 -3.04 31.06
C ASN A 324 15.09 -1.59 30.87
N ARG A 325 15.73 -0.63 31.57
CA ARG A 325 15.44 0.80 31.35
C ARG A 325 15.87 1.27 29.95
N ARG A 326 16.99 0.77 29.44
CA ARG A 326 17.48 1.11 28.10
C ARG A 326 16.61 0.50 27.00
N GLU A 327 16.14 -0.70 27.21
CA GLU A 327 15.19 -1.38 26.32
C GLU A 327 13.86 -0.63 26.26
N ALA A 328 13.30 -0.25 27.41
CA ALA A 328 12.08 0.57 27.47
C ALA A 328 12.25 1.93 26.77
N ALA A 329 13.40 2.58 26.93
CA ALA A 329 13.72 3.84 26.26
C ALA A 329 13.85 3.66 24.73
N LEU A 330 14.44 2.56 24.26
CA LEU A 330 14.56 2.24 22.84
C LEU A 330 13.19 1.93 22.23
N LEU A 331 12.34 1.18 22.92
CA LEU A 331 10.98 0.90 22.48
C LEU A 331 10.16 2.18 22.32
N ALA A 332 10.25 3.10 23.29
CA ALA A 332 9.60 4.41 23.22
C ALA A 332 10.14 5.28 22.09
N ALA A 333 11.46 5.22 21.81
CA ALA A 333 12.08 5.92 20.69
C ALA A 333 11.63 5.36 19.34
N VAL A 334 11.54 4.04 19.20
CA VAL A 334 11.02 3.36 18.00
C VAL A 334 9.55 3.74 17.77
N GLU A 335 8.74 3.76 18.80
CA GLU A 335 7.33 4.16 18.71
C GLU A 335 7.19 5.63 18.26
N THR A 336 8.02 6.52 18.82
CA THR A 336 8.07 7.94 18.43
C THR A 336 8.50 8.11 16.96
N LEU A 337 9.52 7.39 16.52
CA LEU A 337 9.99 7.42 15.13
C LEU A 337 8.95 6.84 14.17
N THR A 338 8.23 5.81 14.57
CA THR A 338 7.14 5.23 13.78
C THR A 338 6.00 6.24 13.57
N ILE A 339 5.64 6.99 14.63
CA ILE A 339 4.64 8.06 14.56
C ILE A 339 5.13 9.22 13.67
N GLN A 340 6.41 9.58 13.77
CA GLN A 340 7.01 10.61 12.91
C GLN A 340 7.05 10.22 11.44
N LEU A 341 7.37 8.95 11.12
CA LEU A 341 7.32 8.40 9.77
C LEU A 341 5.90 8.42 9.19
N GLN A 342 4.90 8.02 9.98
CA GLN A 342 3.50 8.10 9.56
C GLN A 342 3.00 9.54 9.30
N ASN A 343 3.63 10.53 9.95
CA ASN A 343 3.31 11.95 9.74
C ASN A 343 4.06 12.58 8.54
N ILE A 344 5.12 11.94 8.04
CA ILE A 344 5.87 12.36 6.84
C ILE A 344 5.24 11.76 5.56
N GLU A 345 4.56 10.61 5.69
CA GLU A 345 3.86 9.95 4.58
C GLU A 345 2.43 10.47 4.34
N LYS A 346 1.95 11.41 5.17
CA LYS A 346 0.73 12.21 4.96
C LYS A 346 1.05 13.56 4.35
#